data_4b614ccb29d4e44a7f6233257dcc117c
#
_entry.id   4b614ccb29d4e44a7f6233257dcc117c
#
_cell.length_a   1.000
_cell.length_b   1.000
_cell.length_c   1.000
_cell.angle_alpha   90.00
_cell.angle_beta   90.00
_cell.angle_gamma   90.00
#
_symmetry.space_group_name_H-M   'P 1'
#
loop_
_entity.id
_entity.type
_entity.pdbx_description
1 polymer ?
#
loop_
_entity_poly.entity_id
_entity_poly.type
_entity_poly.pdbx_seq_one_letter_code
_entity_poly.pdbx_strand_id
1 'polypeptide(L)'
;EIEKPQLTFGFIKLTDMAPLAIAKEKGFFEDEGLFVSVEAQSNWKNILDRVIDGQLDGSHMLAGQPIAAGAGFGRQAKLVTAFSMDLNGNAITVSNDVWSKMKPHVPMDMDGKPIHPIKASALKPVITSYNNSGKAFKMGMVFPVSTHNYEIRYWLAAAGIHPGMYTKENVQGQIDAEVLLSVTPPPQMPATLEAGTIHGYCVGEPWNQQAVFKGIGVPVVTNYDIWKNNPEKVFVMTQKFID
;
A
#
# COMPACT_ATOMS: atom_id res chain seq x y z
N GLU A 1 1.42 -20.41 33.08
CA GLU A 1 0.66 -21.26 32.15
C GLU A 1 0.13 -20.37 31.02
N ILE A 2 0.32 -20.78 29.75
CA ILE A 2 -0.14 -19.99 28.59
C ILE A 2 -1.61 -20.31 28.35
N GLU A 3 -2.48 -19.30 28.36
CA GLU A 3 -3.94 -19.47 28.26
C GLU A 3 -4.36 -19.95 26.87
N LYS A 4 -3.67 -19.48 25.80
CA LYS A 4 -3.93 -19.88 24.41
C LYS A 4 -2.62 -20.10 23.67
N PRO A 5 -2.06 -21.32 23.70
CA PRO A 5 -0.78 -21.59 23.04
C PRO A 5 -0.88 -21.69 21.51
N GLN A 6 -2.06 -21.99 20.95
CA GLN A 6 -2.27 -22.12 19.52
C GLN A 6 -2.85 -20.83 18.95
N LEU A 7 -2.12 -20.17 18.07
CA LEU A 7 -2.46 -18.88 17.50
C LEU A 7 -2.39 -18.91 15.95
N THR A 8 -3.21 -18.07 15.34
CA THR A 8 -3.22 -17.86 13.89
C THR A 8 -2.98 -16.38 13.60
N PHE A 9 -1.90 -16.08 12.88
CA PHE A 9 -1.56 -14.72 12.45
C PHE A 9 -1.69 -14.58 10.94
N GLY A 10 -2.26 -13.46 10.51
CA GLY A 10 -2.44 -13.15 9.10
C GLY A 10 -1.35 -12.23 8.55
N PHE A 11 -1.16 -12.29 7.23
CA PHE A 11 -0.28 -11.35 6.52
C PHE A 11 -0.69 -11.20 5.06
N ILE A 12 -0.25 -10.11 4.44
CA ILE A 12 -0.24 -9.95 2.98
C ILE A 12 1.17 -10.25 2.47
N LYS A 13 1.28 -10.83 1.29
CA LYS A 13 2.56 -11.18 0.65
C LYS A 13 3.37 -9.93 0.30
N LEU A 14 4.11 -9.45 1.27
CA LEU A 14 4.99 -8.27 1.24
C LEU A 14 6.26 -8.61 2.00
N THR A 15 7.38 -7.96 1.67
CA THR A 15 8.66 -8.22 2.36
C THR A 15 8.63 -7.81 3.82
N ASP A 16 7.77 -6.85 4.20
CA ASP A 16 7.67 -6.35 5.56
C ASP A 16 6.93 -7.30 6.54
N MET A 17 6.38 -8.41 6.05
CA MET A 17 5.92 -9.51 6.91
C MET A 17 7.07 -10.37 7.47
N ALA A 18 8.30 -10.12 7.05
CA ALA A 18 9.47 -10.94 7.39
C ALA A 18 9.64 -11.22 8.89
N PRO A 19 9.36 -10.30 9.85
CA PRO A 19 9.43 -10.63 11.27
C PRO A 19 8.58 -11.84 11.67
N LEU A 20 7.38 -11.99 11.09
CA LEU A 20 6.51 -13.14 11.37
C LEU A 20 7.08 -14.42 10.77
N ALA A 21 7.58 -14.36 9.55
CA ALA A 21 8.21 -15.50 8.89
C ALA A 21 9.45 -15.97 9.65
N ILE A 22 10.33 -15.06 10.04
CA ILE A 22 11.55 -15.37 10.77
C ILE A 22 11.22 -15.96 12.16
N ALA A 23 10.30 -15.38 12.89
CA ALA A 23 9.87 -15.89 14.17
C ALA A 23 9.35 -17.33 14.08
N LYS A 24 8.57 -17.62 13.02
CA LYS A 24 8.06 -18.96 12.75
C LYS A 24 9.16 -19.94 12.36
N GLU A 25 9.97 -19.59 11.35
CA GLU A 25 10.97 -20.48 10.77
C GLU A 25 12.17 -20.75 11.72
N LYS A 26 12.46 -19.82 12.63
CA LYS A 26 13.52 -19.97 13.63
C LYS A 26 13.06 -20.61 14.94
N GLY A 27 11.76 -20.91 15.08
CA GLY A 27 11.23 -21.50 16.29
C GLY A 27 11.05 -20.54 17.47
N PHE A 28 11.11 -19.22 17.24
CA PHE A 28 11.01 -18.24 18.33
C PHE A 28 9.64 -18.25 19.02
N PHE A 29 8.59 -18.61 18.30
CA PHE A 29 7.27 -18.79 18.91
C PHE A 29 7.24 -20.04 19.81
N GLU A 30 7.79 -21.13 19.33
CA GLU A 30 7.89 -22.39 20.06
C GLU A 30 8.76 -22.26 21.31
N ASP A 31 9.84 -21.48 21.27
CA ASP A 31 10.69 -21.16 22.43
C ASP A 31 9.90 -20.48 23.57
N GLU A 32 8.87 -19.73 23.22
CA GLU A 32 7.94 -19.09 24.15
C GLU A 32 6.69 -19.96 24.46
N GLY A 33 6.65 -21.19 23.98
CA GLY A 33 5.54 -22.12 24.18
C GLY A 33 4.32 -21.83 23.31
N LEU A 34 4.50 -21.08 22.22
CA LEU A 34 3.42 -20.74 21.29
C LEU A 34 3.52 -21.55 20.00
N PHE A 35 2.39 -22.03 19.52
CA PHE A 35 2.26 -22.76 18.26
C PHE A 35 1.51 -21.87 17.27
N VAL A 36 2.25 -21.14 16.45
CA VAL A 36 1.70 -20.11 15.58
C VAL A 36 1.59 -20.61 14.14
N SER A 37 0.38 -20.51 13.57
CA SER A 37 0.18 -20.59 12.13
C SER A 37 0.24 -19.19 11.52
N VAL A 38 1.02 -19.01 10.47
CA VAL A 38 1.15 -17.75 9.75
C VAL A 38 0.51 -17.91 8.38
N GLU A 39 -0.60 -17.22 8.13
CA GLU A 39 -1.47 -17.44 6.97
C GLU A 39 -1.57 -16.23 6.07
N ALA A 40 -1.30 -16.42 4.77
CA ALA A 40 -1.51 -15.39 3.76
C ALA A 40 -2.99 -15.08 3.58
N GLN A 41 -3.31 -13.79 3.51
CA GLN A 41 -4.66 -13.28 3.28
C GLN A 41 -4.74 -12.60 1.90
N SER A 42 -5.96 -12.45 1.37
CA SER A 42 -6.18 -11.96 0.01
C SER A 42 -6.05 -10.44 -0.14
N ASN A 43 -6.47 -9.68 0.88
CA ASN A 43 -6.46 -8.22 0.87
C ASN A 43 -6.56 -7.65 2.30
N TRP A 44 -6.36 -6.33 2.41
CA TRP A 44 -6.36 -5.64 3.71
C TRP A 44 -7.73 -5.59 4.39
N LYS A 45 -8.82 -5.52 3.61
CA LYS A 45 -10.18 -5.58 4.17
C LYS A 45 -10.44 -6.93 4.83
N ASN A 46 -10.04 -8.00 4.17
CA ASN A 46 -10.18 -9.37 4.69
C ASN A 46 -9.42 -9.56 6.00
N ILE A 47 -8.20 -9.05 6.07
CA ILE A 47 -7.40 -9.05 7.31
C ILE A 47 -8.13 -8.34 8.44
N LEU A 48 -8.60 -7.12 8.19
CA LEU A 48 -9.31 -6.32 9.20
C LEU A 48 -10.53 -7.07 9.73
N ASP A 49 -11.38 -7.57 8.84
CA ASP A 49 -12.59 -8.29 9.21
C ASP A 49 -12.28 -9.56 10.01
N ARG A 50 -11.30 -10.35 9.59
CA ARG A 50 -10.93 -11.59 10.25
C ARG A 50 -10.27 -11.37 11.63
N VAL A 51 -9.54 -10.28 11.82
CA VAL A 51 -9.03 -9.90 13.15
C VAL A 51 -10.19 -9.47 14.06
N ILE A 52 -11.06 -8.61 13.58
CA ILE A 52 -12.21 -8.13 14.37
C ILE A 52 -13.14 -9.30 14.77
N ASP A 53 -13.37 -10.24 13.86
CA ASP A 53 -14.24 -11.41 14.10
C ASP A 53 -13.57 -12.53 14.92
N GLY A 54 -12.28 -12.39 15.25
CA GLY A 54 -11.53 -13.37 16.02
C GLY A 54 -11.10 -14.61 15.24
N GLN A 55 -11.19 -14.60 13.92
CA GLN A 55 -10.68 -15.67 13.05
C GLN A 55 -9.17 -15.64 12.92
N LEU A 56 -8.58 -14.46 13.07
CA LEU A 56 -7.14 -14.26 13.26
C LEU A 56 -6.91 -13.70 14.66
N ASP A 57 -5.97 -14.27 15.38
CA ASP A 57 -5.60 -13.81 16.73
C ASP A 57 -4.79 -12.52 16.69
N GLY A 58 -4.07 -12.31 15.60
CA GLY A 58 -3.33 -11.10 15.30
C GLY A 58 -2.95 -11.05 13.82
N SER A 59 -2.51 -9.92 13.34
CA SER A 59 -2.14 -9.77 11.94
C SER A 59 -1.20 -8.60 11.67
N HIS A 60 -0.37 -8.81 10.67
CA HIS A 60 0.21 -7.78 9.82
C HIS A 60 -0.90 -6.88 9.28
N MET A 61 -0.78 -5.55 9.45
CA MET A 61 -1.84 -4.61 9.12
C MET A 61 -1.25 -3.26 8.71
N LEU A 62 -2.01 -2.49 7.93
CA LEU A 62 -1.67 -1.09 7.64
C LEU A 62 -1.80 -0.25 8.92
N ALA A 63 -0.85 0.64 9.17
CA ALA A 63 -0.86 1.48 10.37
C ALA A 63 -2.14 2.30 10.53
N GLY A 64 -2.75 2.72 9.42
CA GLY A 64 -4.01 3.47 9.43
C GLY A 64 -5.25 2.65 9.78
N GLN A 65 -5.23 1.34 9.63
CA GLN A 65 -6.40 0.50 9.84
C GLN A 65 -6.87 0.47 11.32
N PRO A 66 -6.02 0.23 12.32
CA PRO A 66 -6.45 0.28 13.72
C PRO A 66 -6.91 1.68 14.14
N ILE A 67 -6.29 2.74 13.62
CA ILE A 67 -6.69 4.12 13.89
C ILE A 67 -8.09 4.40 13.34
N ALA A 68 -8.33 4.04 12.08
CA ALA A 68 -9.63 4.22 11.42
C ALA A 68 -10.74 3.42 12.11
N ALA A 69 -10.47 2.17 12.49
CA ALA A 69 -11.41 1.33 13.23
C ALA A 69 -11.74 1.93 14.59
N GLY A 70 -10.76 2.45 15.32
CA GLY A 70 -10.98 3.12 16.60
C GLY A 70 -11.78 4.42 16.48
N ALA A 71 -11.58 5.18 15.39
CA ALA A 71 -12.31 6.40 15.10
C ALA A 71 -13.73 6.17 14.55
N GLY A 72 -14.09 4.92 14.25
CA GLY A 72 -15.39 4.59 13.66
C GLY A 72 -15.48 4.89 12.16
N PHE A 73 -14.36 4.97 11.48
CA PHE A 73 -14.32 5.09 10.03
C PHE A 73 -14.36 3.69 9.41
N GLY A 74 -15.49 3.36 8.78
CA GLY A 74 -15.80 2.02 8.34
C GLY A 74 -16.28 1.15 9.52
N ARG A 75 -15.76 -0.07 9.64
CA ARG A 75 -16.10 -0.98 10.74
C ARG A 75 -15.42 -0.55 12.04
N GLN A 76 -16.21 -0.17 13.03
CA GLN A 76 -15.70 0.25 14.34
C GLN A 76 -15.26 -0.96 15.16
N ALA A 77 -14.07 -0.87 15.76
CA ALA A 77 -13.53 -1.88 16.66
C ALA A 77 -12.43 -1.29 17.54
N LYS A 78 -12.24 -1.89 18.73
CA LYS A 78 -11.09 -1.60 19.59
C LYS A 78 -9.94 -2.51 19.21
N LEU A 79 -8.99 -1.96 18.46
CA LEU A 79 -7.78 -2.64 18.02
C LEU A 79 -6.56 -2.05 18.73
N VAL A 80 -5.58 -2.90 18.99
CA VAL A 80 -4.33 -2.53 19.64
C VAL A 80 -3.18 -2.79 18.68
N THR A 81 -2.36 -1.79 18.44
CA THR A 81 -1.08 -1.92 17.75
C THR A 81 -0.04 -2.42 18.76
N ALA A 82 0.34 -3.67 18.65
CA ALA A 82 1.29 -4.29 19.56
C ALA A 82 2.73 -3.77 19.31
N PHE A 83 3.11 -3.63 18.04
CA PHE A 83 4.39 -3.07 17.62
C PHE A 83 4.36 -2.61 16.16
N SER A 84 5.30 -1.73 15.82
CA SER A 84 5.56 -1.33 14.44
C SER A 84 6.49 -2.34 13.78
N MET A 85 6.13 -2.80 12.59
CA MET A 85 6.91 -3.80 11.84
C MET A 85 7.94 -3.14 10.92
N ASP A 86 7.60 -1.97 10.33
CA ASP A 86 8.50 -1.23 9.46
C ASP A 86 8.14 0.26 9.35
N LEU A 87 9.05 0.99 8.71
CA LEU A 87 8.86 2.35 8.25
C LEU A 87 9.15 2.38 6.75
N ASN A 88 8.36 3.14 5.97
CA ASN A 88 8.52 3.25 4.52
C ASN A 88 8.39 1.89 3.80
N GLY A 89 9.13 1.67 2.72
CA GLY A 89 9.10 0.42 1.94
C GLY A 89 8.14 0.44 0.76
N ASN A 90 7.45 1.56 0.49
CA ASN A 90 6.59 1.74 -0.67
C ASN A 90 7.28 2.54 -1.77
N ALA A 91 6.84 2.33 -3.00
CA ALA A 91 7.18 3.17 -4.14
C ALA A 91 5.97 3.36 -5.05
N ILE A 92 6.00 4.45 -5.82
CA ILE A 92 5.08 4.67 -6.93
C ILE A 92 5.76 4.17 -8.20
N THR A 93 5.10 3.24 -8.88
CA THR A 93 5.54 2.64 -10.14
C THR A 93 4.54 2.99 -11.24
N VAL A 94 5.03 3.36 -12.41
CA VAL A 94 4.22 3.60 -13.61
C VAL A 94 4.52 2.56 -14.67
N SER A 95 3.57 2.34 -15.60
CA SER A 95 3.81 1.44 -16.73
C SER A 95 4.90 1.97 -17.65
N ASN A 96 5.52 1.09 -18.44
CA ASN A 96 6.51 1.50 -19.43
C ASN A 96 5.94 2.48 -20.46
N ASP A 97 4.68 2.32 -20.86
CA ASP A 97 4.00 3.26 -21.77
C ASP A 97 3.91 4.66 -21.13
N VAL A 98 3.47 4.74 -19.88
CA VAL A 98 3.41 6.00 -19.13
C VAL A 98 4.81 6.59 -18.96
N TRP A 99 5.79 5.76 -18.59
CA TRP A 99 7.17 6.23 -18.44
C TRP A 99 7.71 6.83 -19.72
N SER A 100 7.50 6.20 -20.87
CA SER A 100 7.97 6.72 -22.16
C SER A 100 7.39 8.10 -22.50
N LYS A 101 6.16 8.36 -22.06
CA LYS A 101 5.47 9.64 -22.28
C LYS A 101 5.84 10.71 -21.27
N MET A 102 6.16 10.32 -20.03
CA MET A 102 6.56 11.29 -18.99
C MET A 102 8.06 11.61 -18.99
N LYS A 103 8.91 10.67 -19.45
CA LYS A 103 10.36 10.82 -19.45
C LYS A 103 10.87 12.12 -20.10
N PRO A 104 10.31 12.61 -21.23
CA PRO A 104 10.72 13.91 -21.80
C PRO A 104 10.53 15.12 -20.88
N HIS A 105 9.70 14.98 -19.85
CA HIS A 105 9.41 16.03 -18.86
C HIS A 105 10.15 15.85 -17.53
N VAL A 106 11.03 14.84 -17.46
CA VAL A 106 11.82 14.52 -16.26
C VAL A 106 13.19 15.19 -16.39
N PRO A 107 13.64 15.93 -15.37
CA PRO A 107 15.02 16.44 -15.35
C PRO A 107 16.04 15.30 -15.38
N MET A 108 17.07 15.44 -16.21
CA MET A 108 18.17 14.49 -16.35
C MET A 108 19.46 15.08 -15.82
N ASP A 109 20.33 14.23 -15.27
CA ASP A 109 21.69 14.58 -14.94
C ASP A 109 22.60 14.63 -16.20
N MET A 110 23.88 14.91 -15.99
CA MET A 110 24.85 15.00 -17.09
C MET A 110 25.10 13.68 -17.82
N ASP A 111 24.78 12.55 -17.16
CA ASP A 111 24.89 11.21 -17.74
C ASP A 111 23.59 10.75 -18.41
N GLY A 112 22.57 11.61 -18.47
CA GLY A 112 21.27 11.30 -19.05
C GLY A 112 20.40 10.40 -18.17
N LYS A 113 20.68 10.31 -16.86
CA LYS A 113 19.87 9.58 -15.90
C LYS A 113 18.82 10.48 -15.24
N PRO A 114 17.62 9.98 -14.96
CA PRO A 114 16.61 10.74 -14.25
C PRO A 114 17.10 11.23 -12.89
N ILE A 115 16.86 12.50 -12.60
CA ILE A 115 17.12 13.08 -11.28
C ILE A 115 15.95 12.70 -10.36
N HIS A 116 16.26 12.03 -9.26
CA HIS A 116 15.28 11.65 -8.23
C HIS A 116 15.29 12.64 -7.05
N PRO A 117 14.15 12.82 -6.37
CA PRO A 117 12.82 12.21 -6.64
C PRO A 117 12.15 12.82 -7.88
N ILE A 118 11.49 11.98 -8.66
CA ILE A 118 10.73 12.43 -9.83
C ILE A 118 9.41 13.03 -9.34
N LYS A 119 9.14 14.27 -9.72
CA LYS A 119 7.91 14.98 -9.35
C LYS A 119 6.75 14.59 -10.27
N ALA A 120 5.54 14.62 -9.73
CA ALA A 120 4.32 14.36 -10.49
C ALA A 120 4.07 15.37 -11.62
N SER A 121 4.75 16.52 -11.61
CA SER A 121 4.72 17.48 -12.70
C SER A 121 5.14 16.86 -14.04
N ALA A 122 6.02 15.88 -14.04
CA ALA A 122 6.39 15.12 -15.24
C ALA A 122 5.26 14.21 -15.75
N LEU A 123 4.37 13.79 -14.89
CA LEU A 123 3.19 12.96 -15.22
C LEU A 123 1.99 13.81 -15.67
N LYS A 124 1.92 15.08 -15.27
CA LYS A 124 0.76 15.96 -15.56
C LYS A 124 0.40 16.03 -17.05
N PRO A 125 1.33 16.20 -18.00
CA PRO A 125 1.00 16.23 -19.42
C PRO A 125 0.37 14.91 -19.89
N VAL A 126 0.79 13.78 -19.35
CA VAL A 126 0.26 12.46 -19.69
C VAL A 126 -1.20 12.33 -19.20
N ILE A 127 -1.46 12.71 -17.97
CA ILE A 127 -2.82 12.71 -17.38
C ILE A 127 -3.75 13.63 -18.18
N THR A 128 -3.29 14.84 -18.51
CA THR A 128 -4.07 15.81 -19.30
C THR A 128 -4.41 15.22 -20.67
N SER A 129 -3.48 14.55 -21.33
CA SER A 129 -3.70 13.89 -22.62
C SER A 129 -4.77 12.79 -22.53
N TYR A 130 -4.75 11.97 -21.48
CA TYR A 130 -5.79 10.97 -21.23
C TYR A 130 -7.16 11.62 -21.06
N ASN A 131 -7.27 12.59 -20.17
CA ASN A 131 -8.53 13.25 -19.86
C ASN A 131 -9.11 13.99 -21.09
N ASN A 132 -8.27 14.65 -21.87
CA ASN A 132 -8.68 15.33 -23.11
C ASN A 132 -9.16 14.36 -24.18
N SER A 133 -8.70 13.12 -24.18
CA SER A 133 -9.16 12.06 -25.07
C SER A 133 -10.37 11.29 -24.55
N GLY A 134 -10.96 11.75 -23.43
CA GLY A 134 -12.10 11.08 -22.78
C GLY A 134 -11.75 9.77 -22.06
N LYS A 135 -10.45 9.52 -21.81
CA LYS A 135 -9.98 8.33 -21.13
C LYS A 135 -9.61 8.68 -19.69
N ALA A 136 -10.01 7.84 -18.74
CA ALA A 136 -9.60 7.98 -17.35
C ALA A 136 -8.14 7.52 -17.16
N PHE A 137 -7.32 8.33 -16.49
CA PHE A 137 -6.04 7.89 -15.98
C PHE A 137 -6.25 7.22 -14.62
N LYS A 138 -5.83 5.96 -14.51
CA LYS A 138 -6.12 5.11 -13.35
C LYS A 138 -4.85 4.68 -12.64
N MET A 139 -4.85 4.78 -11.30
CA MET A 139 -3.76 4.27 -10.47
C MET A 139 -4.31 3.38 -9.34
N GLY A 140 -3.51 2.40 -8.96
CA GLY A 140 -3.82 1.48 -7.87
C GLY A 140 -3.27 1.98 -6.53
N MET A 141 -4.06 1.81 -5.49
CA MET A 141 -3.65 1.90 -4.09
C MET A 141 -4.21 0.67 -3.36
N VAL A 142 -3.79 0.43 -2.12
CA VAL A 142 -4.08 -0.85 -1.47
C VAL A 142 -5.31 -0.84 -0.56
N PHE A 143 -5.66 0.34 -0.05
CA PHE A 143 -6.80 0.53 0.85
C PHE A 143 -7.06 2.03 1.06
N PRO A 144 -8.33 2.49 1.24
CA PRO A 144 -8.62 3.92 1.39
C PRO A 144 -7.88 4.60 2.54
N VAL A 145 -7.75 3.94 3.69
CA VAL A 145 -7.01 4.46 4.87
C VAL A 145 -5.56 3.98 4.91
N SER A 146 -4.93 3.84 3.76
CA SER A 146 -3.52 3.51 3.64
C SER A 146 -2.66 4.75 3.41
N THR A 147 -1.44 4.72 3.89
CA THR A 147 -0.45 5.76 3.55
C THR A 147 -0.14 5.76 2.06
N HIS A 148 -0.25 4.62 1.37
CA HIS A 148 -0.19 4.50 -0.09
C HIS A 148 -1.16 5.45 -0.79
N ASN A 149 -2.41 5.46 -0.36
CA ASN A 149 -3.44 6.33 -0.90
C ASN A 149 -3.12 7.81 -0.63
N TYR A 150 -2.67 8.14 0.58
CA TYR A 150 -2.30 9.50 0.95
C TYR A 150 -1.03 9.98 0.23
N GLU A 151 -0.06 9.11 0.05
CA GLU A 151 1.19 9.40 -0.67
C GLU A 151 0.95 9.70 -2.15
N ILE A 152 0.14 8.87 -2.84
CA ILE A 152 -0.24 9.17 -4.24
C ILE A 152 -0.94 10.51 -4.33
N ARG A 153 -1.92 10.75 -3.47
CA ARG A 153 -2.70 12.00 -3.48
C ARG A 153 -1.84 13.21 -3.20
N TYR A 154 -0.95 13.13 -2.23
CA TYR A 154 0.00 14.19 -1.92
C TYR A 154 0.94 14.48 -3.10
N TRP A 155 1.52 13.43 -3.69
CA TRP A 155 2.43 13.54 -4.83
C TRP A 155 1.75 14.19 -6.04
N LEU A 156 0.53 13.77 -6.37
CA LEU A 156 -0.28 14.37 -7.45
C LEU A 156 -0.64 15.81 -7.16
N ALA A 157 -1.17 16.10 -5.97
CA ALA A 157 -1.60 17.43 -5.56
C ALA A 157 -0.45 18.46 -5.55
N ALA A 158 0.76 18.02 -5.18
CA ALA A 158 1.96 18.86 -5.21
C ALA A 158 2.32 19.34 -6.62
N ALA A 159 1.83 18.69 -7.66
CA ALA A 159 1.97 19.11 -9.06
C ALA A 159 0.72 19.81 -9.61
N GLY A 160 -0.26 20.11 -8.76
CA GLY A 160 -1.52 20.71 -9.17
C GLY A 160 -2.43 19.76 -9.95
N ILE A 161 -2.29 18.45 -9.72
CA ILE A 161 -3.19 17.41 -10.26
C ILE A 161 -4.24 17.11 -9.19
N HIS A 162 -5.53 17.18 -9.56
CA HIS A 162 -6.60 16.93 -8.60
C HIS A 162 -6.76 15.43 -8.33
N PRO A 163 -6.47 14.95 -7.11
CA PRO A 163 -6.51 13.52 -6.79
C PRO A 163 -7.90 13.00 -6.41
N GLY A 164 -8.93 13.85 -6.49
CA GLY A 164 -10.29 13.57 -6.04
C GLY A 164 -10.56 14.01 -4.61
N MET A 165 -11.84 14.30 -4.32
CA MET A 165 -12.31 14.67 -2.99
C MET A 165 -13.03 13.51 -2.32
N TYR A 166 -12.96 13.51 -0.98
CA TYR A 166 -13.72 12.62 -0.12
C TYR A 166 -15.01 13.28 0.35
N THR A 167 -16.07 12.50 0.41
CA THR A 167 -17.28 12.83 1.19
C THR A 167 -17.64 11.66 2.09
N LYS A 168 -18.63 11.85 2.95
CA LYS A 168 -19.15 10.74 3.78
C LYS A 168 -19.72 9.60 2.93
N GLU A 169 -20.26 9.94 1.77
CA GLU A 169 -20.89 9.00 0.84
C GLU A 169 -19.87 8.42 -0.16
N ASN A 170 -18.80 9.16 -0.44
CA ASN A 170 -17.74 8.75 -1.36
C ASN A 170 -16.39 8.73 -0.65
N VAL A 171 -16.18 7.67 0.14
CA VAL A 171 -14.94 7.43 0.89
C VAL A 171 -13.77 6.99 0.01
N GLN A 172 -14.00 6.71 -1.27
CA GLN A 172 -12.94 6.39 -2.23
C GLN A 172 -12.26 7.66 -2.78
N GLY A 173 -12.88 8.83 -2.59
CA GLY A 173 -12.27 10.10 -2.95
C GLY A 173 -12.08 10.27 -4.45
N GLN A 174 -13.13 10.02 -5.24
CA GLN A 174 -13.07 10.09 -6.71
C GLN A 174 -13.77 11.33 -7.29
N ILE A 175 -14.37 12.17 -6.45
CA ILE A 175 -15.11 13.36 -6.91
C ILE A 175 -14.13 14.33 -7.55
N ASP A 176 -14.45 14.75 -8.78
CA ASP A 176 -13.65 15.68 -9.60
C ASP A 176 -12.18 15.24 -9.81
N ALA A 177 -11.92 13.94 -9.74
CA ALA A 177 -10.57 13.40 -9.86
C ALA A 177 -10.05 13.45 -11.30
N GLU A 178 -8.84 14.01 -11.48
CA GLU A 178 -8.07 13.89 -12.72
C GLU A 178 -7.40 12.51 -12.83
N VAL A 179 -7.20 11.84 -11.69
CA VAL A 179 -6.69 10.47 -11.57
C VAL A 179 -7.67 9.65 -10.75
N LEU A 180 -8.15 8.54 -11.30
CA LEU A 180 -9.01 7.61 -10.57
C LEU A 180 -8.15 6.61 -9.80
N LEU A 181 -8.23 6.67 -8.47
CA LEU A 181 -7.54 5.74 -7.58
C LEU A 181 -8.48 4.59 -7.21
N SER A 182 -7.99 3.36 -7.31
CA SER A 182 -8.75 2.16 -6.99
C SER A 182 -7.96 1.21 -6.11
N VAL A 183 -8.69 0.44 -5.29
CA VAL A 183 -8.09 -0.58 -4.44
C VAL A 183 -7.63 -1.76 -5.30
N THR A 184 -6.35 -2.07 -5.21
CA THR A 184 -5.76 -3.26 -5.85
C THR A 184 -4.90 -3.97 -4.80
N PRO A 185 -5.13 -5.27 -4.53
CA PRO A 185 -4.30 -6.01 -3.61
C PRO A 185 -2.82 -6.04 -4.04
N PRO A 186 -1.87 -5.93 -3.11
CA PRO A 186 -0.46 -5.83 -3.47
C PRO A 186 0.04 -6.90 -4.44
N PRO A 187 -0.26 -8.20 -4.27
CA PRO A 187 0.22 -9.23 -5.21
C PRO A 187 -0.36 -9.12 -6.62
N GLN A 188 -1.47 -8.40 -6.80
CA GLN A 188 -2.13 -8.22 -8.09
C GLN A 188 -1.65 -6.97 -8.84
N MET A 189 -0.90 -6.08 -8.20
CA MET A 189 -0.46 -4.81 -8.79
C MET A 189 0.29 -4.99 -10.12
N PRO A 190 1.34 -5.83 -10.22
CA PRO A 190 2.06 -5.99 -11.48
C PRO A 190 1.18 -6.53 -12.62
N ALA A 191 0.35 -7.53 -12.35
CA ALA A 191 -0.54 -8.10 -13.37
C ALA A 191 -1.60 -7.10 -13.85
N THR A 192 -2.15 -6.30 -12.95
CA THR A 192 -3.13 -5.25 -13.27
C THR A 192 -2.50 -4.13 -14.09
N LEU A 193 -1.24 -3.78 -13.80
CA LEU A 193 -0.46 -2.82 -14.60
C LEU A 193 -0.18 -3.37 -16.00
N GLU A 194 0.28 -4.62 -16.09
CA GLU A 194 0.57 -5.29 -17.36
C GLU A 194 -0.67 -5.40 -18.27
N ALA A 195 -1.83 -5.68 -17.67
CA ALA A 195 -3.11 -5.74 -18.39
C ALA A 195 -3.62 -4.37 -18.87
N GLY A 196 -3.01 -3.25 -18.39
CA GLY A 196 -3.45 -1.90 -18.73
C GLY A 196 -4.71 -1.44 -18.00
N THR A 197 -5.17 -2.17 -16.99
CA THR A 197 -6.32 -1.79 -16.17
C THR A 197 -5.99 -0.60 -15.29
N ILE A 198 -4.76 -0.50 -14.81
CA ILE A 198 -4.19 0.67 -14.14
C ILE A 198 -2.92 1.12 -14.88
N HIS A 199 -2.57 2.40 -14.75
CA HIS A 199 -1.42 3.01 -15.45
C HIS A 199 -0.22 3.25 -14.53
N GLY A 200 -0.44 3.07 -13.24
CA GLY A 200 0.54 3.16 -12.18
C GLY A 200 -0.06 2.70 -10.87
N TYR A 201 0.77 2.63 -9.84
CA TYR A 201 0.33 2.22 -8.51
C TYR A 201 1.31 2.67 -7.42
N CYS A 202 0.84 2.68 -6.17
CA CYS A 202 1.70 2.73 -4.99
C CYS A 202 1.55 1.42 -4.22
N VAL A 203 2.66 0.77 -3.93
CA VAL A 203 2.67 -0.52 -3.25
C VAL A 203 3.98 -0.74 -2.50
N GLY A 204 3.95 -1.59 -1.47
CA GLY A 204 5.13 -2.11 -0.79
C GLY A 204 5.90 -3.13 -1.63
N GLU A 205 7.16 -3.36 -1.27
CA GLU A 205 7.99 -4.38 -1.92
C GLU A 205 7.53 -5.81 -1.54
N PRO A 206 7.69 -6.79 -2.46
CA PRO A 206 8.58 -6.79 -3.63
C PRO A 206 7.90 -6.34 -4.95
N TRP A 207 6.72 -5.78 -4.90
CA TRP A 207 5.87 -5.64 -6.10
C TRP A 207 6.30 -4.53 -7.06
N ASN A 208 7.08 -3.54 -6.59
CA ASN A 208 7.73 -2.59 -7.49
C ASN A 208 8.89 -3.26 -8.23
N GLN A 209 9.74 -3.99 -7.53
CA GLN A 209 10.83 -4.75 -8.14
C GLN A 209 10.32 -5.87 -9.06
N GLN A 210 9.18 -6.47 -8.76
CA GLN A 210 8.54 -7.44 -9.64
C GLN A 210 8.18 -6.83 -11.00
N ALA A 211 7.67 -5.60 -11.02
CA ALA A 211 7.38 -4.88 -12.26
C ALA A 211 8.65 -4.58 -13.05
N VAL A 212 9.73 -4.19 -12.39
CA VAL A 212 11.05 -3.97 -13.01
C VAL A 212 11.59 -5.28 -13.58
N PHE A 213 11.58 -6.34 -12.79
CA PHE A 213 12.08 -7.65 -13.22
C PHE A 213 11.33 -8.20 -14.43
N LYS A 214 10.02 -8.01 -14.50
CA LYS A 214 9.20 -8.39 -15.66
C LYS A 214 9.30 -7.41 -16.84
N GLY A 215 9.97 -6.28 -16.67
CA GLY A 215 10.09 -5.26 -17.72
C GLY A 215 8.78 -4.56 -18.07
N ILE A 216 7.85 -4.43 -17.13
CA ILE A 216 6.50 -3.86 -17.35
C ILE A 216 6.28 -2.51 -16.68
N GLY A 217 7.16 -2.09 -15.77
CA GLY A 217 7.00 -0.83 -15.05
C GLY A 217 8.30 -0.24 -14.56
N VAL A 218 8.22 1.04 -14.19
CA VAL A 218 9.34 1.85 -13.72
C VAL A 218 8.95 2.55 -12.43
N PRO A 219 9.63 2.26 -11.30
CA PRO A 219 9.48 3.05 -10.07
C PRO A 219 10.00 4.47 -10.28
N VAL A 220 9.19 5.46 -9.91
CA VAL A 220 9.51 6.89 -10.14
C VAL A 220 9.80 7.66 -8.87
N VAL A 221 9.25 7.23 -7.74
CA VAL A 221 9.46 7.87 -6.43
C VAL A 221 9.24 6.87 -5.31
N THR A 222 10.05 6.95 -4.26
CA THR A 222 9.84 6.19 -3.04
C THR A 222 9.02 6.99 -2.04
N ASN A 223 8.31 6.32 -1.15
CA ASN A 223 7.59 7.01 -0.09
C ASN A 223 8.52 7.69 0.92
N TYR A 224 9.76 7.22 1.05
CA TYR A 224 10.78 7.91 1.85
C TYR A 224 11.07 9.33 1.32
N ASP A 225 11.03 9.52 0.00
CA ASP A 225 11.19 10.84 -0.62
C ASP A 225 9.99 11.76 -0.40
N ILE A 226 8.81 11.19 -0.16
CA ILE A 226 7.57 11.93 0.11
C ILE A 226 7.48 12.27 1.60
N TRP A 227 7.54 11.26 2.47
CA TRP A 227 7.51 11.39 3.92
C TRP A 227 8.53 10.47 4.56
N LYS A 228 9.61 11.06 5.02
CA LYS A 228 10.67 10.34 5.70
C LYS A 228 10.16 9.68 6.99
N ASN A 229 10.55 8.42 7.21
CA ASN A 229 10.15 7.63 8.38
C ASN A 229 8.63 7.46 8.53
N ASN A 230 7.91 7.37 7.41
CA ASN A 230 6.47 7.16 7.41
C ASN A 230 6.12 5.80 8.03
N PRO A 231 5.25 5.73 9.06
CA PRO A 231 4.75 4.46 9.59
C PRO A 231 4.02 3.67 8.51
N GLU A 232 4.33 2.38 8.41
CA GLU A 232 3.79 1.59 7.30
C GLU A 232 3.02 0.37 7.78
N LYS A 233 3.68 -0.66 8.26
CA LYS A 233 3.01 -1.86 8.77
C LYS A 233 3.16 -1.99 10.27
N VAL A 234 2.12 -2.52 10.86
CA VAL A 234 2.03 -2.77 12.31
C VAL A 234 1.50 -4.18 12.54
N PHE A 235 1.74 -4.71 13.72
CA PHE A 235 1.09 -5.92 14.19
C PHE A 235 -0.07 -5.58 15.11
N VAL A 236 -1.26 -6.07 14.81
CA VAL A 236 -2.52 -5.67 15.45
C VAL A 236 -3.24 -6.88 16.03
N MET A 237 -3.80 -6.69 17.22
CA MET A 237 -4.74 -7.60 17.88
C MET A 237 -5.96 -6.82 18.33
N THR A 238 -7.06 -7.53 18.65
CA THR A 238 -8.21 -6.89 19.32
C THR A 238 -7.90 -6.64 20.79
N GLN A 239 -8.48 -5.60 21.37
CA GLN A 239 -8.44 -5.39 22.82
C GLN A 239 -8.98 -6.60 23.57
N LYS A 240 -10.08 -7.19 23.08
CA LYS A 240 -10.68 -8.40 23.65
C LYS A 240 -9.74 -9.60 23.72
N PHE A 241 -8.81 -9.73 22.76
CA PHE A 241 -7.83 -10.82 22.78
C PHE A 241 -6.76 -10.59 23.85
N ILE A 242 -6.46 -9.32 24.15
CA ILE A 242 -5.43 -8.94 25.13
C ILE A 242 -5.96 -9.02 26.57
N ASP A 243 -7.26 -8.71 26.78
CA ASP A 243 -7.93 -8.75 28.10
C ASP A 243 -8.17 -10.18 28.59
#